data_b988dee744b81c11903da049b7b34b1d
#
_entry.id   b988dee744b81c11903da049b7b34b1d
#
_cell.length_a   1.000
_cell.length_b   1.000
_cell.length_c   1.000
_cell.angle_alpha   90.00
_cell.angle_beta   90.00
_cell.angle_gamma   90.00
#
_symmetry.space_group_name_H-M   'P 1'
#
loop_
_entity.id
_entity.type
_entity.pdbx_description
1 polymer ?
#
loop_
_entity_poly.entity_id
_entity_poly.type
_entity_poly.pdbx_seq_one_letter_code
_entity_poly.pdbx_strand_id
1 'polypeptide(L)'
;MARSGKKARRLVVDGQTFLWSLGHSHRALGGGYYEDCCETVVIRLFKARGRLHIVFRQGPDRLVPDGYMMPSGAVGTAEGNVNLHEPGTARALLDAALAQGWQPDDPLVKEIDGWTLFGAAARRHSAAGASD
;
A
#
# COMPACT_ATOMS: atom_id res chain seq x y z
N MET A 1 23.58 -5.88 -3.70
CA MET A 1 22.22 -5.48 -3.95
C MET A 1 21.67 -4.66 -2.79
N ALA A 2 21.19 -3.51 -3.10
CA ALA A 2 20.63 -2.66 -2.07
C ALA A 2 19.29 -3.21 -1.58
N ARG A 3 19.17 -3.36 -0.30
CA ARG A 3 17.91 -3.68 0.30
C ARG A 3 17.35 -2.46 0.97
N SER A 4 16.08 -2.33 0.94
CA SER A 4 15.43 -1.20 1.59
C SER A 4 15.60 -1.21 3.10
N GLY A 5 16.02 -2.32 3.67
CA GLY A 5 16.12 -2.48 5.11
C GLY A 5 14.79 -2.56 5.81
N LYS A 6 13.71 -2.52 5.07
CA LYS A 6 12.38 -2.58 5.65
C LYS A 6 12.02 -4.01 6.00
N LYS A 7 11.54 -4.18 7.21
CA LYS A 7 11.06 -5.49 7.65
C LYS A 7 9.57 -5.57 7.45
N ALA A 8 9.11 -6.77 7.07
CA ALA A 8 7.70 -7.02 7.00
C ALA A 8 7.08 -6.94 8.39
N ARG A 9 5.94 -6.30 8.49
CA ARG A 9 5.21 -6.14 9.72
C ARG A 9 4.06 -7.13 9.76
N ARG A 10 3.65 -7.48 10.96
CA ARG A 10 2.64 -8.50 11.16
C ARG A 10 1.25 -7.88 11.27
N LEU A 11 0.27 -8.55 10.66
CA LEU A 11 -1.12 -8.13 10.73
C LEU A 11 -1.97 -9.39 10.88
N VAL A 12 -2.73 -9.47 11.98
CA VAL A 12 -3.57 -10.64 12.24
C VAL A 12 -5.02 -10.31 11.91
N VAL A 13 -5.61 -11.11 11.05
CA VAL A 13 -7.00 -10.90 10.59
C VAL A 13 -7.72 -12.25 10.62
N ASP A 14 -8.78 -12.35 11.42
CA ASP A 14 -9.59 -13.55 11.53
C ASP A 14 -8.76 -14.81 11.79
N GLY A 15 -7.79 -14.69 12.68
CA GLY A 15 -6.92 -15.81 13.06
C GLY A 15 -5.80 -16.10 12.06
N GLN A 16 -5.74 -15.40 10.94
CA GLN A 16 -4.68 -15.56 9.97
C GLN A 16 -3.64 -14.46 10.12
N THR A 17 -2.37 -14.81 9.97
CA THR A 17 -1.28 -13.86 10.05
C THR A 17 -0.83 -13.47 8.65
N PHE A 18 -0.86 -12.17 8.37
CA PHE A 18 -0.32 -11.60 7.14
C PHE A 18 0.94 -10.83 7.46
N LEU A 19 1.82 -10.74 6.50
CA LEU A 19 3.00 -9.90 6.56
C LEU A 19 2.86 -8.81 5.51
N TRP A 20 3.19 -7.59 5.88
CA TRP A 20 3.08 -6.48 4.95
C TRP A 20 4.29 -5.54 5.10
N SER A 21 4.63 -4.88 4.01
CA SER A 21 5.70 -3.92 3.99
C SER A 21 5.38 -2.84 2.97
N LEU A 22 6.05 -1.71 3.10
CA LEU A 22 5.88 -0.57 2.19
C LEU A 22 7.21 -0.29 1.52
N GLY A 23 7.19 -0.13 0.21
CA GLY A 23 8.34 0.26 -0.58
C GLY A 23 8.04 1.49 -1.41
N HIS A 24 9.05 2.27 -1.67
CA HIS A 24 8.98 3.43 -2.55
C HIS A 24 9.93 3.21 -3.72
N SER A 25 9.48 3.50 -4.92
CA SER A 25 10.35 3.44 -6.09
C SER A 25 10.14 4.66 -6.97
N HIS A 26 11.18 5.01 -7.72
CA HIS A 26 11.14 6.12 -8.64
C HIS A 26 12.29 5.97 -9.63
N ARG A 27 12.26 6.79 -10.68
CA ARG A 27 13.36 6.87 -11.62
C ARG A 27 14.06 8.22 -11.46
N ALA A 28 15.36 8.18 -11.20
CA ALA A 28 16.14 9.41 -11.02
C ALA A 28 16.41 10.04 -12.38
N LEU A 29 16.17 11.36 -12.46
CA LEU A 29 16.43 12.15 -13.66
C LEU A 29 17.75 12.90 -13.60
N GLY A 30 18.42 12.89 -12.43
CA GLY A 30 19.60 13.70 -12.21
C GLY A 30 19.24 15.06 -11.61
N GLY A 31 20.22 15.73 -11.03
CA GLY A 31 19.98 17.04 -10.42
C GLY A 31 18.99 17.03 -9.25
N GLY A 32 18.75 15.88 -8.66
CA GLY A 32 17.81 15.76 -7.54
C GLY A 32 16.36 15.59 -7.95
N TYR A 33 16.09 15.40 -9.24
CA TYR A 33 14.72 15.21 -9.73
C TYR A 33 14.41 13.74 -9.94
N TYR A 34 13.14 13.39 -9.77
CA TYR A 34 12.64 12.03 -9.90
C TYR A 34 11.34 12.02 -10.68
N GLU A 35 11.09 10.90 -11.34
CA GLU A 35 9.81 10.67 -12.01
C GLU A 35 9.33 9.25 -11.76
N ASP A 36 8.10 8.97 -12.13
CA ASP A 36 7.47 7.65 -11.96
C ASP A 36 7.50 7.19 -10.51
N CYS A 37 7.35 8.14 -9.58
CA CYS A 37 7.28 7.81 -8.17
C CYS A 37 6.09 6.93 -7.89
N CYS A 38 6.29 5.87 -7.13
CA CYS A 38 5.18 5.05 -6.67
C CYS A 38 5.45 4.47 -5.29
N GLU A 39 4.38 4.22 -4.58
CA GLU A 39 4.41 3.52 -3.30
C GLU A 39 3.78 2.16 -3.51
N THR A 40 4.42 1.12 -3.00
CA THR A 40 3.91 -0.24 -3.12
C THR A 40 3.76 -0.87 -1.75
N VAL A 41 2.54 -1.31 -1.45
CA VAL A 41 2.28 -2.12 -0.27
C VAL A 41 2.29 -3.57 -0.71
N VAL A 42 3.16 -4.37 -0.10
CA VAL A 42 3.26 -5.80 -0.39
C VAL A 42 2.66 -6.55 0.78
N ILE A 43 1.69 -7.41 0.50
CA ILE A 43 1.01 -8.20 1.52
C ILE A 43 1.08 -9.67 1.12
N ARG A 44 1.37 -10.53 2.08
CA ARG A 44 1.31 -11.97 1.86
C ARG A 44 0.81 -12.68 3.11
N LEU A 45 0.16 -13.80 2.90
CA LEU A 45 -0.23 -14.66 4.01
C LEU A 45 1.03 -15.37 4.51
N PHE A 46 1.21 -15.43 5.82
CA PHE A 46 2.37 -16.05 6.44
C PHE A 46 2.48 -17.52 5.98
N LYS A 47 3.66 -17.88 5.53
CA LYS A 47 4.00 -19.22 5.00
C LYS A 47 3.41 -19.52 3.63
N ALA A 48 2.67 -18.60 3.02
CA ALA A 48 2.20 -18.77 1.65
C ALA A 48 3.23 -18.20 0.68
N ARG A 49 3.17 -18.63 -0.57
CA ARG A 49 4.10 -18.18 -1.62
C ARG A 49 3.61 -16.94 -2.33
N GLY A 50 2.30 -16.78 -2.43
CA GLY A 50 1.71 -15.68 -3.18
C GLY A 50 1.94 -14.34 -2.52
N ARG A 51 1.89 -13.30 -3.32
CA ARG A 51 2.05 -11.93 -2.85
C ARG A 51 1.06 -11.03 -3.54
N LEU A 52 0.58 -10.04 -2.80
CA LEU A 52 -0.23 -8.98 -3.34
C LEU A 52 0.59 -7.71 -3.35
N HIS A 53 0.72 -7.11 -4.52
CA HIS A 53 1.40 -5.83 -4.70
C HIS A 53 0.34 -4.78 -4.99
N ILE A 54 0.12 -3.87 -4.06
CA ILE A 54 -0.82 -2.77 -4.22
C ILE A 54 0.01 -1.54 -4.55
N VAL A 55 -0.09 -1.06 -5.78
CA VAL A 55 0.81 -0.05 -6.31
C VAL A 55 0.07 1.27 -6.50
N PHE A 56 0.58 2.32 -5.87
CA PHE A 56 0.06 3.69 -6.00
C PHE A 56 1.01 4.49 -6.87
N ARG A 57 0.61 4.74 -8.11
CA ARG A 57 1.42 5.49 -9.07
C ARG A 57 0.97 6.94 -9.12
N GLN A 58 1.94 7.82 -9.33
CA GLN A 58 1.69 9.23 -9.54
C GLN A 58 0.79 9.46 -10.75
N GLY A 59 -0.02 10.51 -10.69
CA GLY A 59 -0.88 10.85 -11.82
C GLY A 59 -1.72 12.07 -11.50
N PRO A 60 -2.60 12.49 -12.42
CA PRO A 60 -3.51 13.60 -12.17
C PRO A 60 -4.38 13.34 -10.96
N ASP A 61 -4.43 14.31 -10.04
CA ASP A 61 -5.18 14.23 -8.77
C ASP A 61 -4.78 13.05 -7.89
N ARG A 62 -3.58 12.50 -8.12
CA ARG A 62 -3.07 11.38 -7.35
C ARG A 62 -1.71 11.75 -6.78
N LEU A 63 -1.67 11.94 -5.48
CA LEU A 63 -0.48 12.39 -4.80
C LEU A 63 0.31 11.21 -4.25
N VAL A 64 1.56 11.15 -4.61
CA VAL A 64 2.49 10.13 -4.13
C VAL A 64 3.74 10.85 -3.68
N PRO A 65 4.40 10.43 -2.59
CA PRO A 65 5.60 11.12 -2.12
C PRO A 65 6.68 11.17 -3.19
N ASP A 66 7.23 12.35 -3.37
CA ASP A 66 8.30 12.56 -4.36
C ASP A 66 9.66 12.78 -3.72
N GLY A 67 9.74 12.61 -2.41
CA GLY A 67 10.96 12.81 -1.66
C GLY A 67 11.19 14.24 -1.21
N TYR A 68 10.32 15.17 -1.61
CA TYR A 68 10.49 16.57 -1.30
C TYR A 68 9.46 17.10 -0.31
N MET A 69 8.22 17.09 -0.73
CA MET A 69 7.16 17.81 -0.02
C MET A 69 6.35 16.93 0.89
N MET A 70 6.29 15.65 0.60
CA MET A 70 5.43 14.73 1.34
C MET A 70 6.25 13.64 2.02
N PRO A 71 5.90 13.29 3.25
CA PRO A 71 6.57 12.16 3.90
C PRO A 71 6.24 10.85 3.18
N SER A 72 7.20 9.92 3.23
CA SER A 72 7.00 8.59 2.69
C SER A 72 5.72 7.97 3.25
N GLY A 73 4.98 7.27 2.40
CA GLY A 73 3.78 6.57 2.80
C GLY A 73 2.49 7.37 2.66
N ALA A 74 2.56 8.69 2.53
CA ALA A 74 1.37 9.50 2.36
C ALA A 74 0.91 9.46 0.90
N VAL A 75 -0.28 8.95 0.66
CA VAL A 75 -0.88 8.95 -0.68
C VAL A 75 -2.27 9.55 -0.60
N GLY A 76 -2.70 10.21 -1.65
CA GLY A 76 -3.99 10.84 -1.60
C GLY A 76 -4.49 11.39 -2.91
N THR A 77 -5.73 11.86 -2.86
CA THR A 77 -6.39 12.56 -3.95
C THR A 77 -6.89 13.91 -3.39
N ALA A 78 -7.54 14.70 -4.24
CA ALA A 78 -8.15 15.94 -3.79
C ALA A 78 -9.20 15.71 -2.70
N GLU A 79 -9.73 14.51 -2.57
CA GLU A 79 -10.76 14.18 -1.60
C GLU A 79 -10.24 13.69 -0.26
N GLY A 80 -8.94 13.42 -0.15
CA GLY A 80 -8.37 12.98 1.10
C GLY A 80 -7.09 12.19 0.90
N ASN A 81 -6.50 11.79 2.02
CA ASN A 81 -5.26 11.03 1.97
C ASN A 81 -5.23 9.97 3.08
N VAL A 82 -4.32 9.02 2.94
CA VAL A 82 -4.06 8.00 3.94
C VAL A 82 -2.55 7.85 4.09
N ASN A 83 -2.14 7.31 5.22
CA ASN A 83 -0.73 7.02 5.47
C ASN A 83 -0.52 5.51 5.39
N LEU A 84 0.23 5.08 4.39
CA LEU A 84 0.46 3.66 4.14
C LEU A 84 1.33 2.99 5.21
N HIS A 85 1.97 3.75 6.09
CA HIS A 85 2.71 3.19 7.21
C HIS A 85 1.79 2.76 8.36
N GLU A 86 0.55 3.19 8.36
CA GLU A 86 -0.36 2.85 9.45
C GLU A 86 -0.92 1.44 9.29
N PRO A 87 -0.89 0.62 10.36
CA PRO A 87 -1.48 -0.72 10.30
C PRO A 87 -2.96 -0.71 9.92
N GLY A 88 -3.70 0.31 10.37
CA GLY A 88 -5.11 0.44 10.02
C GLY A 88 -5.32 0.64 8.52
N THR A 89 -4.42 1.38 7.87
CA THR A 89 -4.47 1.55 6.42
C THR A 89 -4.17 0.22 5.72
N ALA A 90 -3.13 -0.49 6.18
CA ALA A 90 -2.79 -1.80 5.61
C ALA A 90 -3.96 -2.77 5.74
N ARG A 91 -4.62 -2.79 6.90
CA ARG A 91 -5.80 -3.63 7.13
C ARG A 91 -6.93 -3.27 6.18
N ALA A 92 -7.18 -1.98 6.00
CA ALA A 92 -8.25 -1.53 5.10
C ALA A 92 -7.97 -1.91 3.66
N LEU A 93 -6.72 -1.80 3.22
CA LEU A 93 -6.33 -2.22 1.87
C LEU A 93 -6.47 -3.72 1.70
N LEU A 94 -6.05 -4.50 2.69
CA LEU A 94 -6.21 -5.95 2.66
C LEU A 94 -7.68 -6.32 2.54
N ASP A 95 -8.53 -5.73 3.37
CA ASP A 95 -9.97 -6.01 3.33
C ASP A 95 -10.57 -5.67 1.96
N ALA A 96 -10.17 -4.54 1.38
CA ALA A 96 -10.65 -4.15 0.06
C ALA A 96 -10.19 -5.13 -1.02
N ALA A 97 -8.94 -5.59 -0.94
CA ALA A 97 -8.40 -6.55 -1.91
C ALA A 97 -9.10 -7.89 -1.81
N LEU A 98 -9.35 -8.35 -0.60
CA LEU A 98 -10.07 -9.61 -0.38
C LEU A 98 -11.50 -9.50 -0.92
N ALA A 99 -12.13 -8.35 -0.74
CA ALA A 99 -13.48 -8.11 -1.27
C ALA A 99 -13.49 -8.11 -2.79
N GLN A 100 -12.38 -7.76 -3.43
CA GLN A 100 -12.26 -7.82 -4.89
C GLN A 100 -11.85 -9.20 -5.41
N GLY A 101 -11.63 -10.16 -4.52
CA GLY A 101 -11.37 -11.53 -4.91
C GLY A 101 -9.94 -11.99 -4.83
N TRP A 102 -9.05 -11.20 -4.23
CA TRP A 102 -7.68 -11.68 -4.03
C TRP A 102 -7.70 -12.94 -3.16
N GLN A 103 -6.95 -13.95 -3.60
CA GLN A 103 -6.86 -15.22 -2.89
C GLN A 103 -5.44 -15.37 -2.33
N PRO A 104 -5.28 -15.22 -1.01
CA PRO A 104 -3.94 -15.29 -0.40
C PRO A 104 -3.21 -16.62 -0.61
N ASP A 105 -3.96 -17.70 -0.83
CA ASP A 105 -3.39 -19.02 -1.05
C ASP A 105 -2.82 -19.21 -2.45
N ASP A 106 -3.20 -18.36 -3.39
CA ASP A 106 -2.71 -18.45 -4.76
C ASP A 106 -1.21 -18.16 -4.76
N PRO A 107 -0.38 -19.05 -5.31
CA PRO A 107 1.08 -18.88 -5.27
C PRO A 107 1.61 -17.78 -6.18
N LEU A 108 0.77 -17.17 -6.99
CA LEU A 108 1.19 -16.15 -7.93
C LEU A 108 1.30 -14.78 -7.25
N VAL A 109 2.05 -13.90 -7.90
CA VAL A 109 2.09 -12.49 -7.51
C VAL A 109 0.95 -11.79 -8.23
N LYS A 110 0.11 -11.11 -7.45
CA LYS A 110 -1.00 -10.32 -7.99
C LYS A 110 -0.69 -8.85 -7.80
N GLU A 111 -0.72 -8.08 -8.88
CA GLU A 111 -0.58 -6.64 -8.80
C GLU A 111 -1.94 -5.99 -8.95
N ILE A 112 -2.26 -5.06 -8.07
CA ILE A 112 -3.49 -4.29 -8.12
C ILE A 112 -3.13 -2.81 -8.09
N ASP A 113 -3.77 -2.02 -8.94
CA ASP A 113 -3.65 -0.58 -8.90
C ASP A 113 -4.28 -0.10 -7.58
N GLY A 114 -3.46 0.50 -6.71
CA GLY A 114 -3.91 0.94 -5.39
C GLY A 114 -5.06 1.94 -5.45
N TRP A 115 -5.13 2.73 -6.51
CA TRP A 115 -6.19 3.70 -6.63
C TRP A 115 -7.57 3.07 -6.82
N THR A 116 -7.62 1.83 -7.33
CA THR A 116 -8.89 1.09 -7.41
C THR A 116 -9.40 0.65 -6.05
N LEU A 117 -8.50 0.56 -5.06
CA LEU A 117 -8.85 0.20 -3.69
C LEU A 117 -8.97 1.42 -2.78
N PHE A 118 -8.45 2.56 -3.21
CA PHE A 118 -8.26 3.72 -2.36
C PHE A 118 -9.57 4.20 -1.71
N GLY A 119 -10.62 4.34 -2.50
CA GLY A 119 -11.89 4.82 -1.99
C GLY A 119 -12.46 3.92 -0.90
N ALA A 120 -12.47 2.61 -1.14
CA ALA A 120 -12.97 1.65 -0.18
C ALA A 120 -12.08 1.61 1.07
N ALA A 121 -10.77 1.66 0.89
CA ALA A 121 -9.83 1.63 2.01
C ALA A 121 -9.95 2.89 2.86
N ALA A 122 -10.06 4.04 2.24
CA ALA A 122 -10.20 5.30 2.97
C ALA A 122 -11.50 5.33 3.77
N ARG A 123 -12.59 4.82 3.20
CA ARG A 123 -13.87 4.74 3.91
C ARG A 123 -13.79 3.78 5.10
N ARG A 124 -13.18 2.61 4.93
CA ARG A 124 -13.02 1.64 6.01
C ARG A 124 -12.17 2.19 7.13
N HIS A 125 -11.08 2.85 6.79
CA HIS A 125 -10.17 3.43 7.76
C HIS A 125 -10.86 4.55 8.54
N SER A 126 -11.58 5.42 7.85
CA SER A 126 -12.31 6.51 8.44
C SER A 126 -13.43 5.99 9.37
N ALA A 127 -14.16 4.96 8.94
CA ALA A 127 -15.22 4.37 9.75
C ALA A 127 -14.65 3.74 11.02
N ALA A 128 -13.50 3.08 10.93
CA ALA A 128 -12.84 2.49 12.10
C ALA A 128 -12.41 3.58 13.09
N GLY A 129 -11.90 4.69 12.58
CA GLY A 129 -11.53 5.83 13.42
C GLY A 129 -12.74 6.50 14.05
N ALA A 130 -13.86 6.55 13.34
CA ALA A 130 -15.07 7.20 13.83
C ALA A 130 -15.80 6.37 14.90
N SER A 131 -15.55 5.07 14.95
CA SER A 131 -16.24 4.21 15.92
C SER A 131 -15.58 4.19 17.29
N ASP A 132 -14.49 4.88 17.47
CA ASP A 132 -13.81 4.98 18.78
C ASP A 132 -14.56 5.85 19.79
#